data_cc87fa150fb4e0138a7888b8be4204f9
#
_entry.id   cc87fa150fb4e0138a7888b8be4204f9
#
_cell.length_a   1.000
_cell.length_b   1.000
_cell.length_c   1.000
_cell.angle_alpha   90.00
_cell.angle_beta   90.00
_cell.angle_gamma   90.00
#
_symmetry.space_group_name_H-M   'P 1'
#
loop_
_entity.id
_entity.type
_entity.pdbx_description
1 polymer ?
#
loop_
_entity_poly.entity_id
_entity_poly.type
_entity_poly.pdbx_seq_one_letter_code
_entity_poly.pdbx_strand_id
1 'polypeptide(L)'
;MRLLAARIAAALPLIFCATIAVSADSAIDVSLGDVSLNKVAFLVAADNGIYQKNGLTIHQFITKGAAARISRSGINVPSEFVGTDDQDERAPISIGGGSPLIVSMTTDARSTDRVIIATTDNQARFHVISSKALNSVDDLKGKRLGFSSYGSVSHLMALELLRQKGWSQDDDISLMEEGMAYSALKDGKVDAFIGSEIYYTMADKNDAKDLVNLTDYNIPLAGSGINVERKWLANHHDEVMRFVKSTIEAYALMKSDENVVRAVLAKWYGITDARQQDDMYAQVVASPQKPYPAVDGIKLVKQLFSYRELKRRDADYFYDNSFVAELDKSGFIDKVYADPKAN
;
A
#
# COMPACT_ATOMS: atom_id res chain seq x y z
N MET A 1 -55.13 -7.07 -76.18
CA MET A 1 -55.06 -7.56 -74.81
C MET A 1 -53.58 -7.65 -74.43
N ARG A 2 -53.06 -6.69 -73.68
CA ARG A 2 -51.65 -6.68 -73.14
C ARG A 2 -51.73 -6.89 -71.64
N LEU A 3 -51.22 -8.00 -71.16
CA LEU A 3 -51.05 -8.28 -69.73
C LEU A 3 -49.85 -7.55 -69.21
N LEU A 4 -50.03 -6.63 -68.20
CA LEU A 4 -48.97 -6.04 -67.37
C LEU A 4 -48.61 -7.06 -66.27
N ALA A 5 -47.38 -7.49 -66.28
CA ALA A 5 -46.78 -8.20 -65.12
C ALA A 5 -46.18 -7.25 -64.16
N ALA A 6 -46.77 -7.19 -62.97
CA ALA A 6 -46.21 -6.40 -61.86
C ALA A 6 -45.06 -7.19 -61.19
N ARG A 7 -43.86 -6.60 -61.14
CA ARG A 7 -42.69 -7.08 -60.34
C ARG A 7 -42.77 -6.54 -58.97
N ILE A 8 -42.98 -7.36 -57.98
CA ILE A 8 -42.85 -7.05 -56.55
C ILE A 8 -41.39 -7.23 -56.20
N ALA A 9 -40.70 -6.09 -55.88
CA ALA A 9 -39.36 -6.12 -55.34
C ALA A 9 -39.45 -6.26 -53.79
N ALA A 10 -39.02 -7.40 -53.26
CA ALA A 10 -38.91 -7.63 -51.83
C ALA A 10 -37.60 -6.99 -51.33
N ALA A 11 -37.70 -5.92 -50.53
CA ALA A 11 -36.55 -5.33 -49.84
C ALA A 11 -36.30 -6.13 -48.55
N LEU A 12 -35.17 -6.86 -48.48
CA LEU A 12 -34.67 -7.45 -47.21
C LEU A 12 -34.05 -6.32 -46.38
N PRO A 13 -34.42 -6.22 -45.09
CA PRO A 13 -33.69 -5.32 -44.19
C PRO A 13 -32.33 -5.93 -43.83
N LEU A 14 -31.23 -5.24 -44.16
CA LEU A 14 -29.89 -5.51 -43.64
C LEU A 14 -29.88 -5.14 -42.15
N ILE A 15 -29.93 -6.16 -41.29
CA ILE A 15 -29.65 -5.99 -39.86
C ILE A 15 -28.13 -5.78 -39.72
N PHE A 16 -27.73 -4.54 -39.50
CA PHE A 16 -26.35 -4.20 -39.10
C PHE A 16 -26.15 -4.64 -37.65
N CYS A 17 -25.64 -5.84 -37.42
CA CYS A 17 -25.11 -6.22 -36.11
C CYS A 17 -23.83 -5.42 -35.88
N ALA A 18 -23.94 -4.29 -35.16
CA ALA A 18 -22.80 -3.63 -34.64
C ALA A 18 -22.18 -4.56 -33.58
N THR A 19 -21.15 -5.29 -33.96
CA THR A 19 -20.26 -5.95 -33.00
C THR A 19 -19.54 -4.83 -32.23
N ILE A 20 -19.99 -4.57 -31.02
CA ILE A 20 -19.19 -3.80 -30.04
C ILE A 20 -17.95 -4.65 -29.83
N ALA A 21 -16.84 -4.26 -30.44
CA ALA A 21 -15.55 -4.78 -30.09
C ALA A 21 -15.30 -4.31 -28.63
N VAL A 22 -15.54 -5.20 -27.67
CA VAL A 22 -15.01 -5.04 -26.33
C VAL A 22 -13.50 -5.06 -26.50
N SER A 23 -12.88 -3.89 -26.50
CA SER A 23 -11.45 -3.78 -26.34
C SER A 23 -11.11 -4.60 -25.10
N ALA A 24 -10.30 -5.63 -25.24
CA ALA A 24 -9.71 -6.27 -24.08
C ALA A 24 -8.90 -5.19 -23.37
N ASP A 25 -9.46 -4.62 -22.30
CA ASP A 25 -8.76 -3.64 -21.49
C ASP A 25 -7.43 -4.27 -21.09
N SER A 26 -6.33 -3.61 -21.46
CA SER A 26 -5.01 -4.04 -21.03
C SER A 26 -4.99 -4.01 -19.50
N ALA A 27 -4.37 -5.03 -18.89
CA ALA A 27 -4.26 -5.10 -17.44
C ALA A 27 -3.57 -3.83 -16.90
N ILE A 28 -4.12 -3.26 -15.84
CA ILE A 28 -3.54 -2.13 -15.15
C ILE A 28 -2.50 -2.67 -14.17
N ASP A 29 -1.25 -2.27 -14.36
CA ASP A 29 -0.17 -2.59 -13.44
C ASP A 29 -0.30 -1.80 -12.13
N VAL A 30 -0.24 -2.51 -11.00
CA VAL A 30 -0.30 -1.94 -9.65
C VAL A 30 0.90 -2.42 -8.85
N SER A 31 1.83 -1.51 -8.55
CA SER A 31 2.96 -1.80 -7.67
C SER A 31 2.49 -1.71 -6.20
N LEU A 32 2.55 -2.82 -5.48
CA LEU A 32 2.29 -2.84 -4.04
C LEU A 32 3.50 -2.39 -3.21
N GLY A 33 4.66 -2.28 -3.84
CA GLY A 33 5.92 -1.88 -3.21
C GLY A 33 6.52 -2.96 -2.33
N ASP A 34 5.83 -3.37 -1.27
CA ASP A 34 6.28 -4.37 -0.29
C ASP A 34 5.15 -5.34 0.14
N VAL A 35 5.41 -6.15 1.17
CA VAL A 35 4.46 -7.13 1.74
C VAL A 35 3.97 -6.74 3.13
N SER A 36 3.91 -5.47 3.48
CA SER A 36 3.33 -5.04 4.74
C SER A 36 1.82 -5.36 4.82
N LEU A 37 1.27 -5.48 6.03
CA LEU A 37 -0.15 -5.86 6.23
C LEU A 37 -1.14 -4.90 5.58
N ASN A 38 -0.76 -3.67 5.39
CA ASN A 38 -1.58 -2.67 4.70
C ASN A 38 -1.81 -2.98 3.21
N LYS A 39 -1.21 -4.03 2.67
CA LYS A 39 -1.45 -4.55 1.30
C LYS A 39 -2.53 -5.62 1.25
N VAL A 40 -2.94 -6.16 2.39
CA VAL A 40 -3.90 -7.27 2.47
C VAL A 40 -5.21 -6.96 1.74
N ALA A 41 -5.73 -5.74 1.83
CA ALA A 41 -6.97 -5.37 1.14
C ALA A 41 -6.88 -5.51 -0.39
N PHE A 42 -5.74 -5.19 -0.98
CA PHE A 42 -5.51 -5.31 -2.43
C PHE A 42 -5.42 -6.78 -2.85
N LEU A 43 -4.81 -7.63 -2.02
CA LEU A 43 -4.77 -9.07 -2.23
C LEU A 43 -6.15 -9.71 -2.06
N VAL A 44 -6.93 -9.28 -1.06
CA VAL A 44 -8.33 -9.68 -0.88
C VAL A 44 -9.16 -9.28 -2.10
N ALA A 45 -9.00 -8.07 -2.62
CA ALA A 45 -9.72 -7.62 -3.81
C ALA A 45 -9.42 -8.50 -5.03
N ALA A 46 -8.17 -8.91 -5.22
CA ALA A 46 -7.76 -9.80 -6.30
C ALA A 46 -8.29 -11.22 -6.12
N ASP A 47 -8.05 -11.82 -4.94
CA ASP A 47 -8.39 -13.23 -4.66
C ASP A 47 -9.91 -13.47 -4.61
N ASN A 48 -10.72 -12.45 -4.33
CA ASN A 48 -12.18 -12.54 -4.26
C ASN A 48 -12.91 -11.96 -5.49
N GLY A 49 -12.18 -11.66 -6.57
CA GLY A 49 -12.78 -11.20 -7.83
C GLY A 49 -13.41 -9.80 -7.77
N ILE A 50 -13.08 -8.98 -6.76
CA ILE A 50 -13.67 -7.64 -6.59
C ILE A 50 -13.28 -6.72 -7.74
N TYR A 51 -12.03 -6.81 -8.22
CA TYR A 51 -11.58 -6.02 -9.37
C TYR A 51 -12.38 -6.36 -10.63
N GLN A 52 -12.53 -7.65 -10.93
CA GLN A 52 -13.27 -8.13 -12.11
C GLN A 52 -14.75 -7.72 -12.04
N LYS A 53 -15.36 -7.80 -10.86
CA LYS A 53 -16.73 -7.34 -10.62
C LYS A 53 -16.90 -5.85 -10.93
N ASN A 54 -15.87 -5.04 -10.63
CA ASN A 54 -15.84 -3.61 -10.96
C ASN A 54 -15.34 -3.33 -12.39
N GLY A 55 -15.22 -4.35 -13.24
CA GLY A 55 -14.78 -4.21 -14.64
C GLY A 55 -13.32 -3.81 -14.78
N LEU A 56 -12.45 -4.25 -13.84
CA LEU A 56 -11.02 -4.00 -13.87
C LEU A 56 -10.24 -5.30 -14.06
N THR A 57 -9.23 -5.26 -14.92
CA THR A 57 -8.18 -6.28 -14.99
C THR A 57 -6.94 -5.71 -14.35
N ILE A 58 -6.60 -6.20 -13.15
CA ILE A 58 -5.47 -5.70 -12.36
C ILE A 58 -4.36 -6.75 -12.35
N HIS A 59 -3.14 -6.30 -12.65
CA HIS A 59 -1.92 -7.04 -12.42
C HIS A 59 -1.14 -6.37 -11.29
N GLN A 60 -1.11 -6.99 -10.12
CA GLN A 60 -0.42 -6.44 -8.95
C GLN A 60 0.82 -7.25 -8.61
N PHE A 61 1.86 -6.55 -8.14
CA PHE A 61 3.17 -7.14 -7.85
C PHE A 61 3.89 -6.35 -6.75
N ILE A 62 4.93 -6.97 -6.18
CA ILE A 62 5.90 -6.29 -5.31
C ILE A 62 7.22 -6.08 -6.03
N THR A 63 8.03 -5.14 -5.56
CA THR A 63 9.34 -4.87 -6.16
C THR A 63 10.33 -6.00 -5.88
N LYS A 64 11.32 -6.20 -6.76
CA LYS A 64 12.43 -7.15 -6.54
C LYS A 64 13.17 -6.86 -5.23
N GLY A 65 13.40 -5.59 -4.92
CA GLY A 65 14.08 -5.18 -3.70
C GLY A 65 13.29 -5.58 -2.44
N ALA A 66 11.96 -5.44 -2.47
CA ALA A 66 11.09 -5.89 -1.39
C ALA A 66 11.08 -7.40 -1.26
N ALA A 67 10.95 -8.13 -2.37
CA ALA A 67 11.01 -9.59 -2.39
C ALA A 67 12.32 -10.14 -1.82
N ALA A 68 13.45 -9.58 -2.23
CA ALA A 68 14.76 -9.96 -1.72
C ALA A 68 14.92 -9.66 -0.22
N ARG A 69 14.37 -8.55 0.26
CA ARG A 69 14.42 -8.18 1.68
C ARG A 69 13.61 -9.14 2.54
N ILE A 70 12.36 -9.42 2.17
CA ILE A 70 11.49 -10.30 2.94
C ILE A 70 11.95 -11.76 2.89
N SER A 71 12.52 -12.20 1.77
CA SER A 71 13.11 -13.54 1.62
C SER A 71 14.27 -13.76 2.60
N ARG A 72 15.10 -12.73 2.84
CA ARG A 72 16.15 -12.78 3.88
C ARG A 72 15.61 -12.96 5.29
N SER A 73 14.35 -12.63 5.51
CA SER A 73 13.64 -12.82 6.77
C SER A 73 12.87 -14.16 6.83
N GLY A 74 13.03 -15.03 5.83
CA GLY A 74 12.44 -16.38 5.81
C GLY A 74 11.02 -16.45 5.23
N ILE A 75 10.49 -15.37 4.66
CA ILE A 75 9.20 -15.38 3.95
C ILE A 75 9.46 -15.59 2.47
N ASN A 76 8.88 -16.64 1.91
CA ASN A 76 8.98 -16.93 0.49
C ASN A 76 7.82 -16.28 -0.27
N VAL A 77 8.13 -15.31 -1.12
CA VAL A 77 7.18 -14.65 -2.01
C VAL A 77 7.13 -15.44 -3.32
N PRO A 78 5.93 -15.81 -3.82
CA PRO A 78 5.78 -16.46 -5.11
C PRO A 78 6.41 -15.64 -6.24
N SER A 79 7.16 -16.29 -7.12
CA SER A 79 7.91 -15.60 -8.19
C SER A 79 7.02 -14.80 -9.14
N GLU A 80 5.83 -15.29 -9.40
CA GLU A 80 4.81 -14.64 -10.23
C GLU A 80 4.28 -13.33 -9.63
N PHE A 81 4.50 -13.13 -8.33
CA PHE A 81 4.14 -11.91 -7.61
C PHE A 81 5.27 -10.88 -7.54
N VAL A 82 6.40 -11.17 -8.15
CA VAL A 82 7.56 -10.26 -8.17
C VAL A 82 7.66 -9.59 -9.53
N GLY A 83 7.42 -8.28 -9.56
CA GLY A 83 7.53 -7.47 -10.77
C GLY A 83 8.97 -7.24 -11.22
N THR A 84 9.12 -6.84 -12.47
CA THR A 84 10.39 -6.34 -13.00
C THR A 84 10.60 -4.87 -12.59
N ASP A 85 11.85 -4.39 -12.66
CA ASP A 85 12.14 -2.99 -12.36
C ASP A 85 11.40 -2.04 -13.34
N ASP A 86 11.31 -2.45 -14.59
CA ASP A 86 10.60 -1.74 -15.64
C ASP A 86 9.07 -1.68 -15.40
N GLN A 87 8.46 -2.74 -14.85
CA GLN A 87 7.05 -2.72 -14.43
C GLN A 87 6.84 -1.76 -13.26
N ASP A 88 7.74 -1.76 -12.27
CA ASP A 88 7.64 -0.87 -11.11
C ASP A 88 7.77 0.60 -11.52
N GLU A 89 8.73 0.94 -12.38
CA GLU A 89 8.94 2.30 -12.90
C GLU A 89 7.72 2.81 -13.69
N ARG A 90 7.01 1.94 -14.43
CA ARG A 90 5.90 2.30 -15.30
C ARG A 90 4.51 2.08 -14.72
N ALA A 91 4.38 1.44 -13.56
CA ALA A 91 3.09 1.18 -12.97
C ALA A 91 2.31 2.49 -12.74
N PRO A 92 1.14 2.66 -13.36
CA PRO A 92 0.37 3.89 -13.23
C PRO A 92 -0.19 4.07 -11.82
N ILE A 93 -0.45 2.97 -11.11
CA ILE A 93 -0.92 2.94 -9.72
C ILE A 93 0.16 2.30 -8.85
N SER A 94 0.43 2.91 -7.72
CA SER A 94 1.34 2.35 -6.71
C SER A 94 0.73 2.49 -5.33
N ILE A 95 0.94 1.46 -4.49
CA ILE A 95 0.45 1.43 -3.12
C ILE A 95 1.65 1.60 -2.20
N GLY A 96 1.77 2.76 -1.59
CA GLY A 96 2.93 3.05 -0.76
C GLY A 96 2.70 4.14 0.24
N GLY A 97 3.55 4.16 1.26
CA GLY A 97 3.57 5.21 2.26
C GLY A 97 3.90 6.57 1.65
N GLY A 98 3.28 7.63 2.18
CA GLY A 98 3.47 8.98 1.67
C GLY A 98 4.93 9.42 1.64
N SER A 99 5.77 9.01 2.64
CA SER A 99 7.17 9.43 2.68
C SER A 99 7.98 8.94 1.47
N PRO A 100 7.96 7.67 1.06
CA PRO A 100 8.70 7.24 -0.12
C PRO A 100 8.29 7.99 -1.39
N LEU A 101 6.99 8.16 -1.60
CA LEU A 101 6.46 8.89 -2.74
C LEU A 101 6.89 10.37 -2.72
N ILE A 102 6.60 11.06 -1.61
CA ILE A 102 6.85 12.50 -1.49
C ILE A 102 8.33 12.80 -1.59
N VAL A 103 9.18 11.98 -0.97
CA VAL A 103 10.63 12.13 -1.06
C VAL A 103 11.11 11.88 -2.49
N SER A 104 10.65 10.82 -3.16
CA SER A 104 11.06 10.53 -4.53
C SER A 104 10.65 11.61 -5.52
N MET A 105 9.46 12.23 -5.34
CA MET A 105 9.00 13.34 -6.17
C MET A 105 9.72 14.66 -5.93
N THR A 106 10.40 14.81 -4.81
CA THR A 106 11.03 16.06 -4.37
C THR A 106 12.56 15.98 -4.30
N THR A 107 13.11 14.87 -4.70
CA THR A 107 14.54 14.63 -4.91
C THR A 107 14.81 14.34 -6.39
N ASP A 108 16.05 14.13 -6.77
CA ASP A 108 16.42 13.73 -8.14
C ASP A 108 16.14 12.24 -8.41
N ALA A 109 15.40 11.59 -7.53
CA ALA A 109 14.96 10.23 -7.73
C ALA A 109 14.00 10.15 -8.93
N ARG A 110 13.98 9.00 -9.59
CA ARG A 110 13.27 8.75 -10.87
C ARG A 110 11.75 8.63 -10.72
N SER A 111 11.13 9.42 -9.88
CA SER A 111 9.67 9.35 -9.68
C SER A 111 8.94 10.20 -10.70
N THR A 112 7.91 9.63 -11.29
CA THR A 112 6.91 10.38 -12.04
C THR A 112 6.09 11.29 -11.11
N ASP A 113 5.49 12.34 -11.65
CA ASP A 113 4.59 13.20 -10.89
C ASP A 113 3.31 12.45 -10.52
N ARG A 114 3.08 12.23 -9.23
CA ARG A 114 1.98 11.42 -8.68
C ARG A 114 1.15 12.20 -7.67
N VAL A 115 -0.04 11.67 -7.41
CA VAL A 115 -0.96 12.21 -6.41
C VAL A 115 -1.53 11.08 -5.56
N ILE A 116 -1.63 11.30 -4.26
CA ILE A 116 -2.28 10.38 -3.31
C ILE A 116 -3.78 10.66 -3.36
N ILE A 117 -4.59 9.68 -3.75
CA ILE A 117 -6.04 9.81 -3.91
C ILE A 117 -6.85 9.14 -2.80
N ALA A 118 -6.23 8.24 -2.06
CA ALA A 118 -6.81 7.60 -0.89
C ALA A 118 -5.69 7.12 0.05
N THR A 119 -5.98 6.99 1.34
CA THR A 119 -5.07 6.40 2.33
C THR A 119 -5.81 5.33 3.11
N THR A 120 -5.41 4.09 2.92
CA THR A 120 -6.06 2.95 3.55
C THR A 120 -5.50 2.62 4.93
N ASP A 121 -4.35 3.21 5.27
CA ASP A 121 -3.73 3.09 6.59
C ASP A 121 -3.11 4.43 6.99
N ASN A 122 -3.64 5.04 8.05
CA ASN A 122 -3.22 6.35 8.55
C ASN A 122 -2.47 6.27 9.89
N GLN A 123 -2.16 5.06 10.35
CA GLN A 123 -1.44 4.82 11.59
C GLN A 123 -0.12 4.08 11.34
N ALA A 124 0.89 4.42 12.11
CA ALA A 124 2.16 3.71 12.08
C ALA A 124 2.00 2.35 12.76
N ARG A 125 2.14 1.27 11.99
CA ARG A 125 2.15 -0.12 12.49
C ARG A 125 3.55 -0.69 12.34
N PHE A 126 4.48 -0.03 12.99
CA PHE A 126 5.88 -0.38 12.99
C PHE A 126 6.34 -0.72 14.39
N HIS A 127 7.37 -1.53 14.47
CA HIS A 127 7.96 -1.98 15.70
C HIS A 127 9.46 -1.70 15.71
N VAL A 128 10.01 -1.43 16.86
CA VAL A 128 11.45 -1.49 17.08
C VAL A 128 11.79 -2.90 17.53
N ILE A 129 12.47 -3.64 16.66
CA ILE A 129 12.89 -5.01 16.90
C ILE A 129 14.37 -4.97 17.30
N SER A 130 14.72 -5.59 18.42
CA SER A 130 16.05 -5.50 18.98
C SER A 130 16.64 -6.87 19.35
N SER A 131 17.94 -6.90 19.62
CA SER A 131 18.56 -7.97 20.37
C SER A 131 17.89 -8.12 21.74
N LYS A 132 17.94 -9.31 22.33
CA LYS A 132 17.37 -9.58 23.66
C LYS A 132 18.05 -8.82 24.80
N ALA A 133 19.21 -8.20 24.54
CA ALA A 133 19.98 -7.43 25.54
C ALA A 133 19.31 -6.09 25.89
N LEU A 134 18.53 -5.47 24.99
CA LEU A 134 17.85 -4.21 25.24
C LEU A 134 16.50 -4.48 25.94
N ASN A 135 16.11 -3.69 26.93
CA ASN A 135 14.90 -3.88 27.71
C ASN A 135 13.88 -2.75 27.59
N SER A 136 14.32 -1.58 27.13
CA SER A 136 13.48 -0.40 26.97
C SER A 136 13.92 0.41 25.73
N VAL A 137 13.08 1.33 25.30
CA VAL A 137 13.43 2.28 24.24
C VAL A 137 14.63 3.14 24.61
N ASP A 138 14.81 3.45 25.90
CA ASP A 138 15.91 4.29 26.37
C ASP A 138 17.28 3.59 26.28
N ASP A 139 17.29 2.26 26.26
CA ASP A 139 18.50 1.46 26.01
C ASP A 139 19.05 1.62 24.58
N LEU A 140 18.28 2.25 23.68
CA LEU A 140 18.74 2.59 22.33
C LEU A 140 19.75 3.76 22.32
N LYS A 141 19.89 4.52 23.39
CA LYS A 141 20.91 5.59 23.44
C LYS A 141 22.30 5.00 23.25
N GLY A 142 23.09 5.64 22.39
CA GLY A 142 24.42 5.17 22.00
C GLY A 142 24.42 3.91 21.13
N LYS A 143 23.28 3.49 20.62
CA LYS A 143 23.12 2.29 19.77
C LYS A 143 22.88 2.64 18.31
N ARG A 144 22.91 1.60 17.47
CA ARG A 144 22.67 1.70 16.04
C ARG A 144 21.24 1.19 15.73
N LEU A 145 20.41 2.09 15.20
CA LEU A 145 19.04 1.79 14.81
C LEU A 145 18.92 1.66 13.30
N GLY A 146 18.61 0.47 12.82
CA GLY A 146 18.48 0.16 11.41
C GLY A 146 17.13 0.59 10.82
N PHE A 147 17.16 1.04 9.58
CA PHE A 147 15.98 1.30 8.75
C PHE A 147 16.24 0.80 7.32
N SER A 148 15.22 0.81 6.42
CA SER A 148 15.36 0.21 5.08
C SER A 148 16.19 1.07 4.14
N SER A 149 15.76 2.32 3.91
CA SER A 149 16.42 3.28 3.01
C SER A 149 16.04 4.70 3.36
N TYR A 150 16.84 5.67 2.97
CA TYR A 150 16.49 7.08 3.14
C TYR A 150 15.17 7.42 2.46
N GLY A 151 14.31 8.19 3.15
CA GLY A 151 12.99 8.55 2.68
C GLY A 151 11.91 7.47 2.86
N SER A 152 12.28 6.25 3.26
CA SER A 152 11.32 5.17 3.52
C SER A 152 10.45 5.46 4.75
N VAL A 153 9.37 4.66 4.91
CA VAL A 153 8.51 4.75 6.10
C VAL A 153 9.29 4.40 7.37
N SER A 154 10.15 3.37 7.34
CA SER A 154 10.98 3.04 8.51
C SER A 154 11.98 4.15 8.88
N HIS A 155 12.49 4.90 7.89
CA HIS A 155 13.30 6.09 8.16
C HIS A 155 12.45 7.21 8.80
N LEU A 156 11.24 7.47 8.28
CA LEU A 156 10.30 8.41 8.88
C LEU A 156 10.00 8.05 10.35
N MET A 157 9.76 6.76 10.62
CA MET A 157 9.50 6.27 11.99
C MET A 157 10.71 6.48 12.90
N ALA A 158 11.92 6.24 12.40
CA ALA A 158 13.16 6.50 13.15
C ALA A 158 13.27 7.98 13.52
N LEU A 159 13.13 8.87 12.55
CA LEU A 159 13.21 10.31 12.77
C LEU A 159 12.13 10.81 13.74
N GLU A 160 10.91 10.31 13.63
CA GLU A 160 9.82 10.70 14.51
C GLU A 160 10.03 10.18 15.94
N LEU A 161 10.52 8.95 16.10
CA LEU A 161 10.91 8.42 17.40
C LEU A 161 11.98 9.30 18.07
N LEU A 162 13.02 9.67 17.34
CA LEU A 162 14.06 10.57 17.83
C LEU A 162 13.45 11.91 18.27
N ARG A 163 12.60 12.50 17.44
CA ARG A 163 11.94 13.77 17.74
C ARG A 163 11.10 13.71 19.02
N GLN A 164 10.30 12.65 19.20
CA GLN A 164 9.46 12.49 20.40
C GLN A 164 10.28 12.21 21.65
N LYS A 165 11.42 11.53 21.51
CA LYS A 165 12.36 11.28 22.63
C LYS A 165 13.30 12.48 22.90
N GLY A 166 13.31 13.49 22.03
CA GLY A 166 14.25 14.61 22.11
C GLY A 166 15.70 14.19 21.89
N TRP A 167 15.93 13.16 21.06
CA TRP A 167 17.27 12.64 20.75
C TRP A 167 17.80 13.25 19.45
N SER A 168 19.13 13.47 19.44
CA SER A 168 19.88 13.88 18.26
C SER A 168 20.40 12.66 17.51
N GLN A 169 20.25 12.68 16.17
CA GLN A 169 20.96 11.73 15.33
C GLN A 169 22.48 11.97 15.48
N ASP A 170 23.24 10.89 15.50
CA ASP A 170 24.71 10.82 15.64
C ASP A 170 25.24 11.16 17.05
N ASP A 171 24.57 11.99 17.86
CA ASP A 171 24.96 12.26 19.24
C ASP A 171 24.36 11.23 20.23
N ASP A 172 23.02 11.01 20.12
CA ASP A 172 22.31 10.10 21.02
C ASP A 172 22.12 8.71 20.41
N ILE A 173 22.01 8.59 19.07
CA ILE A 173 21.74 7.33 18.36
C ILE A 173 22.23 7.40 16.91
N SER A 174 22.79 6.32 16.41
CA SER A 174 23.22 6.23 15.00
C SER A 174 22.14 5.57 14.15
N LEU A 175 21.68 6.25 13.10
CA LEU A 175 20.74 5.69 12.13
C LEU A 175 21.48 4.97 10.99
N MET A 176 21.10 3.70 10.73
CA MET A 176 21.81 2.81 9.79
C MET A 176 20.91 2.45 8.64
N GLU A 177 21.22 2.94 7.42
CA GLU A 177 20.56 2.52 6.18
C GLU A 177 20.81 1.04 5.90
N GLU A 178 19.87 0.39 5.19
CA GLU A 178 19.86 -1.06 4.92
C GLU A 178 19.88 -1.95 6.17
N GLY A 179 19.69 -1.37 7.36
CA GLY A 179 19.71 -2.06 8.64
C GLY A 179 18.41 -2.80 9.00
N MET A 180 17.32 -2.65 8.23
CA MET A 180 16.03 -3.29 8.49
C MET A 180 16.06 -4.78 8.10
N ALA A 181 16.82 -5.59 8.85
CA ALA A 181 16.90 -7.04 8.63
C ALA A 181 17.42 -7.77 9.87
N TYR A 182 16.92 -9.00 10.10
CA TYR A 182 17.43 -9.87 11.14
C TYR A 182 18.90 -10.25 10.94
N SER A 183 19.36 -10.37 9.69
CA SER A 183 20.77 -10.59 9.38
C SER A 183 21.64 -9.43 9.87
N ALA A 184 21.20 -8.19 9.70
CA ALA A 184 21.95 -7.02 10.18
C ALA A 184 22.05 -7.01 11.72
N LEU A 185 20.98 -7.42 12.42
CA LEU A 185 20.97 -7.57 13.87
C LEU A 185 21.92 -8.70 14.30
N LYS A 186 21.83 -9.86 13.67
CA LYS A 186 22.67 -11.03 13.97
C LYS A 186 24.15 -10.78 13.69
N ASP A 187 24.47 -10.07 12.61
CA ASP A 187 25.85 -9.72 12.24
C ASP A 187 26.42 -8.56 13.10
N GLY A 188 25.65 -8.03 14.04
CA GLY A 188 26.05 -6.90 14.88
C GLY A 188 26.24 -5.59 14.10
N LYS A 189 25.62 -5.44 12.93
CA LYS A 189 25.65 -4.18 12.17
C LYS A 189 24.73 -3.14 12.78
N VAL A 190 23.63 -3.60 13.37
CA VAL A 190 22.67 -2.79 14.13
C VAL A 190 22.38 -3.45 15.47
N ASP A 191 21.93 -2.68 16.45
CA ASP A 191 21.53 -3.16 17.77
C ASP A 191 20.00 -3.33 17.86
N ALA A 192 19.28 -2.59 17.02
CA ALA A 192 17.84 -2.69 16.78
C ALA A 192 17.53 -2.24 15.35
N PHE A 193 16.34 -2.54 14.86
CA PHE A 193 15.84 -2.00 13.59
C PHE A 193 14.34 -1.71 13.65
N ILE A 194 13.88 -0.79 12.80
CA ILE A 194 12.46 -0.50 12.63
C ILE A 194 11.91 -1.41 11.54
N GLY A 195 11.02 -2.33 11.92
CA GLY A 195 10.32 -3.26 11.04
C GLY A 195 8.83 -3.01 11.01
N SER A 196 8.16 -3.39 9.92
CA SER A 196 6.71 -3.46 9.85
C SER A 196 6.18 -4.65 10.67
N GLU A 197 4.88 -4.76 10.75
CA GLU A 197 4.16 -5.78 11.54
C GLU A 197 4.64 -7.22 11.27
N ILE A 198 4.94 -7.55 10.02
CA ILE A 198 5.43 -8.88 9.64
C ILE A 198 6.76 -9.21 10.32
N TYR A 199 7.61 -8.21 10.52
CA TYR A 199 8.92 -8.46 11.14
C TYR A 199 8.81 -8.86 12.60
N TYR A 200 7.94 -8.21 13.40
CA TYR A 200 7.86 -8.57 14.82
C TYR A 200 7.38 -10.01 15.04
N THR A 201 6.54 -10.54 14.16
CA THR A 201 6.05 -11.94 14.27
C THR A 201 7.15 -13.00 14.11
N MET A 202 8.29 -12.59 13.56
CA MET A 202 9.46 -13.45 13.36
C MET A 202 10.55 -13.22 14.42
N ALA A 203 10.33 -12.33 15.38
CA ALA A 203 11.37 -11.94 16.35
C ALA A 203 11.91 -13.15 17.13
N ASP A 204 11.03 -13.96 17.72
CA ASP A 204 11.44 -15.13 18.51
C ASP A 204 12.22 -16.16 17.66
N LYS A 205 11.82 -16.41 16.44
CA LYS A 205 12.50 -17.33 15.51
C LYS A 205 13.89 -16.85 15.13
N ASN A 206 14.16 -15.56 15.26
CA ASN A 206 15.42 -14.91 14.91
C ASN A 206 16.25 -14.49 16.13
N ASP A 207 15.94 -15.02 17.32
CA ASP A 207 16.60 -14.68 18.60
C ASP A 207 16.59 -13.18 18.91
N ALA A 208 15.52 -12.53 18.54
CA ALA A 208 15.26 -11.11 18.74
C ALA A 208 14.00 -10.91 19.57
N LYS A 209 13.66 -9.67 19.86
CA LYS A 209 12.39 -9.34 20.53
C LYS A 209 11.77 -8.08 19.95
N ASP A 210 10.47 -7.99 20.08
CA ASP A 210 9.72 -6.75 19.90
C ASP A 210 9.98 -5.85 21.12
N LEU A 211 10.78 -4.80 20.92
CA LEU A 211 11.16 -3.89 22.00
C LEU A 211 10.13 -2.80 22.23
N VAL A 212 9.56 -2.25 21.14
CA VAL A 212 8.63 -1.13 21.18
C VAL A 212 7.62 -1.25 20.03
N ASN A 213 6.35 -1.18 20.37
CA ASN A 213 5.30 -0.97 19.38
C ASN A 213 5.12 0.53 19.10
N LEU A 214 5.48 0.98 17.91
CA LEU A 214 5.38 2.39 17.54
C LEU A 214 3.94 2.88 17.33
N THR A 215 2.95 1.99 17.32
CA THR A 215 1.53 2.37 17.33
C THR A 215 1.19 3.22 18.55
N ASP A 216 1.83 2.94 19.70
CA ASP A 216 1.62 3.66 20.96
C ASP A 216 2.10 5.13 20.91
N TYR A 217 2.90 5.47 19.93
CA TYR A 217 3.41 6.83 19.71
C TYR A 217 2.48 7.72 18.90
N ASN A 218 1.34 7.20 18.42
CA ASN A 218 0.34 7.92 17.63
C ASN A 218 0.95 8.71 16.45
N ILE A 219 1.90 8.10 15.75
CA ILE A 219 2.59 8.73 14.62
C ILE A 219 1.64 8.79 13.43
N PRO A 220 1.28 9.99 12.95
CA PRO A 220 0.43 10.10 11.77
C PRO A 220 1.20 9.61 10.54
N LEU A 221 0.55 8.77 9.74
CA LEU A 221 1.17 8.15 8.58
C LEU A 221 0.28 8.32 7.36
N ALA A 222 0.83 8.79 6.25
CA ALA A 222 0.21 8.66 4.94
C ALA A 222 0.52 7.28 4.33
N GLY A 223 0.39 6.22 5.16
CA GLY A 223 0.72 4.85 4.81
C GLY A 223 -0.30 4.24 3.88
N SER A 224 0.13 3.33 3.00
CA SER A 224 -0.74 2.68 2.01
C SER A 224 -1.61 3.64 1.22
N GLY A 225 -1.05 4.78 0.90
CA GLY A 225 -1.66 5.71 -0.03
C GLY A 225 -1.79 5.03 -1.40
N ILE A 226 -3.01 5.06 -1.95
CA ILE A 226 -3.20 4.79 -3.37
C ILE A 226 -2.70 6.03 -4.09
N ASN A 227 -1.58 5.91 -4.77
CA ASN A 227 -1.01 7.01 -5.52
C ASN A 227 -1.01 6.69 -7.01
N VAL A 228 -1.36 7.70 -7.82
CA VAL A 228 -1.56 7.56 -9.26
C VAL A 228 -0.70 8.58 -9.99
N GLU A 229 -0.11 8.17 -11.11
CA GLU A 229 0.58 9.08 -12.01
C GLU A 229 -0.40 10.10 -12.58
N ARG A 230 -0.15 11.42 -12.39
CA ARG A 230 -1.08 12.48 -12.79
C ARG A 230 -1.37 12.48 -14.28
N LYS A 231 -0.35 12.22 -15.11
CA LYS A 231 -0.50 12.18 -16.57
C LYS A 231 -1.42 11.03 -16.99
N TRP A 232 -1.30 9.87 -16.38
CA TRP A 232 -2.15 8.72 -16.66
C TRP A 232 -3.57 8.95 -16.13
N LEU A 233 -3.70 9.46 -14.90
CA LEU A 233 -4.97 9.79 -14.26
C LEU A 233 -5.86 10.71 -15.10
N ALA A 234 -5.26 11.66 -15.81
CA ALA A 234 -6.01 12.62 -16.66
C ALA A 234 -6.90 11.95 -17.72
N ASN A 235 -6.59 10.71 -18.11
CA ASN A 235 -7.36 9.96 -19.13
C ASN A 235 -7.99 8.67 -18.58
N HIS A 236 -7.81 8.34 -17.29
CA HIS A 236 -8.24 7.07 -16.67
C HIS A 236 -8.98 7.31 -15.35
N HIS A 237 -9.71 8.42 -15.24
CA HIS A 237 -10.43 8.79 -14.03
C HIS A 237 -11.41 7.71 -13.58
N ASP A 238 -12.16 7.11 -14.52
CA ASP A 238 -13.17 6.11 -14.22
C ASP A 238 -12.56 4.79 -13.75
N GLU A 239 -11.43 4.37 -14.32
CA GLU A 239 -10.69 3.19 -13.88
C GLU A 239 -10.16 3.39 -12.46
N VAL A 240 -9.61 4.56 -12.18
CA VAL A 240 -9.12 4.92 -10.85
C VAL A 240 -10.27 4.96 -9.83
N MET A 241 -11.41 5.53 -10.19
CA MET A 241 -12.61 5.54 -9.35
C MET A 241 -13.08 4.10 -9.03
N ARG A 242 -13.10 3.21 -10.03
CA ARG A 242 -13.45 1.79 -9.85
C ARG A 242 -12.41 1.07 -8.98
N PHE A 243 -11.12 1.43 -9.08
CA PHE A 243 -10.07 0.88 -8.22
C PHE A 243 -10.27 1.29 -6.76
N VAL A 244 -10.59 2.57 -6.49
CA VAL A 244 -10.90 3.04 -5.13
C VAL A 244 -12.15 2.36 -4.57
N LYS A 245 -13.21 2.20 -5.39
CA LYS A 245 -14.41 1.42 -5.03
C LYS A 245 -14.04 -0.01 -4.61
N SER A 246 -13.28 -0.70 -5.45
CA SER A 246 -12.83 -2.07 -5.19
C SER A 246 -12.05 -2.18 -3.88
N THR A 247 -11.22 -1.18 -3.57
CA THR A 247 -10.48 -1.13 -2.32
C THR A 247 -11.41 -0.99 -1.11
N ILE A 248 -12.43 -0.12 -1.19
CA ILE A 248 -13.43 0.07 -0.13
C ILE A 248 -14.26 -1.19 0.07
N GLU A 249 -14.70 -1.85 -1.02
CA GLU A 249 -15.43 -3.13 -0.96
C GLU A 249 -14.59 -4.24 -0.32
N ALA A 250 -13.28 -4.31 -0.64
CA ALA A 250 -12.37 -5.26 -0.02
C ALA A 250 -12.25 -5.03 1.50
N TYR A 251 -12.10 -3.78 1.94
CA TYR A 251 -12.08 -3.46 3.37
C TYR A 251 -13.39 -3.81 4.07
N ALA A 252 -14.54 -3.54 3.47
CA ALA A 252 -15.83 -3.92 4.02
C ALA A 252 -15.98 -5.44 4.14
N LEU A 253 -15.55 -6.18 3.10
CA LEU A 253 -15.52 -7.65 3.13
C LEU A 253 -14.61 -8.17 4.24
N MET A 254 -13.41 -7.64 4.38
CA MET A 254 -12.44 -8.01 5.43
C MET A 254 -13.02 -7.81 6.83
N LYS A 255 -13.77 -6.71 7.06
CA LYS A 255 -14.41 -6.44 8.36
C LYS A 255 -15.59 -7.37 8.66
N SER A 256 -16.24 -7.92 7.64
CA SER A 256 -17.40 -8.80 7.78
C SER A 256 -17.08 -10.28 7.76
N ASP A 257 -15.92 -10.67 7.21
CA ASP A 257 -15.49 -12.05 7.08
C ASP A 257 -13.97 -12.17 7.28
N GLU A 258 -13.57 -12.62 8.46
CA GLU A 258 -12.15 -12.80 8.79
C GLU A 258 -11.46 -13.90 7.96
N ASN A 259 -12.24 -14.86 7.42
CA ASN A 259 -11.66 -15.96 6.67
C ASN A 259 -10.98 -15.50 5.37
N VAL A 260 -11.47 -14.44 4.74
CA VAL A 260 -10.82 -13.89 3.55
C VAL A 260 -9.45 -13.31 3.87
N VAL A 261 -9.29 -12.71 5.05
CA VAL A 261 -8.00 -12.20 5.53
C VAL A 261 -7.07 -13.35 5.88
N ARG A 262 -7.55 -14.36 6.61
CA ARG A 262 -6.77 -15.55 6.97
C ARG A 262 -6.28 -16.32 5.75
N ALA A 263 -7.11 -16.44 4.71
CA ALA A 263 -6.72 -17.07 3.45
C ALA A 263 -5.58 -16.31 2.77
N VAL A 264 -5.64 -14.98 2.73
CA VAL A 264 -4.58 -14.13 2.17
C VAL A 264 -3.30 -14.21 3.00
N LEU A 265 -3.40 -14.18 4.34
CA LEU A 265 -2.24 -14.31 5.23
C LEU A 265 -1.54 -15.66 5.03
N ALA A 266 -2.30 -16.74 4.90
CA ALA A 266 -1.73 -18.07 4.64
C ALA A 266 -1.10 -18.17 3.24
N LYS A 267 -1.81 -17.70 2.21
CA LYS A 267 -1.39 -17.82 0.81
C LYS A 267 -0.17 -16.96 0.48
N TRP A 268 -0.23 -15.68 0.84
CA TRP A 268 0.74 -14.68 0.38
C TRP A 268 1.87 -14.40 1.38
N TYR A 269 1.61 -14.62 2.68
CA TYR A 269 2.58 -14.33 3.73
C TYR A 269 3.11 -15.60 4.41
N GLY A 270 2.52 -16.77 4.12
CA GLY A 270 2.90 -18.03 4.77
C GLY A 270 2.57 -18.07 6.26
N ILE A 271 1.65 -17.22 6.73
CA ILE A 271 1.26 -17.11 8.13
C ILE A 271 0.04 -17.99 8.36
N THR A 272 0.26 -19.14 9.02
CA THR A 272 -0.77 -20.16 9.28
C THR A 272 -1.06 -20.36 10.77
N ASP A 273 -0.26 -19.78 11.66
CA ASP A 273 -0.51 -19.81 13.11
C ASP A 273 -1.74 -18.97 13.46
N ALA A 274 -2.69 -19.57 14.17
CA ALA A 274 -3.98 -18.95 14.46
C ALA A 274 -3.85 -17.66 15.29
N ARG A 275 -2.95 -17.62 16.28
CA ARG A 275 -2.76 -16.44 17.13
C ARG A 275 -2.15 -15.30 16.34
N GLN A 276 -1.16 -15.60 15.49
CA GLN A 276 -0.58 -14.59 14.60
C GLN A 276 -1.62 -14.04 13.62
N GLN A 277 -2.49 -14.92 13.09
CA GLN A 277 -3.58 -14.48 12.22
C GLN A 277 -4.59 -13.60 12.95
N ASP A 278 -4.93 -13.92 14.22
CA ASP A 278 -5.83 -13.09 15.04
C ASP A 278 -5.26 -11.69 15.28
N ASP A 279 -3.99 -11.63 15.69
CA ASP A 279 -3.31 -10.34 15.92
C ASP A 279 -3.23 -9.49 14.64
N MET A 280 -2.93 -10.12 13.51
CA MET A 280 -2.86 -9.43 12.22
C MET A 280 -4.23 -9.01 11.71
N TYR A 281 -5.25 -9.84 11.89
CA TYR A 281 -6.62 -9.50 11.54
C TYR A 281 -7.07 -8.24 12.27
N ALA A 282 -6.88 -8.18 13.58
CA ALA A 282 -7.24 -7.01 14.39
C ALA A 282 -6.57 -5.72 13.86
N GLN A 283 -5.31 -5.82 13.45
CA GLN A 283 -4.58 -4.68 12.88
C GLN A 283 -5.11 -4.27 11.51
N VAL A 284 -5.35 -5.22 10.62
CA VAL A 284 -5.79 -4.96 9.25
C VAL A 284 -7.18 -4.31 9.22
N VAL A 285 -8.11 -4.78 10.06
CA VAL A 285 -9.48 -4.25 10.10
C VAL A 285 -9.61 -2.92 10.84
N ALA A 286 -8.57 -2.46 11.53
CA ALA A 286 -8.53 -1.14 12.16
C ALA A 286 -8.43 0.03 11.16
N SER A 287 -8.33 -0.26 9.86
CA SER A 287 -8.28 0.75 8.80
C SER A 287 -9.54 1.62 8.75
N PRO A 288 -9.42 2.91 8.35
CA PRO A 288 -10.55 3.82 8.29
C PRO A 288 -11.58 3.36 7.26
N GLN A 289 -12.88 3.48 7.57
CA GLN A 289 -13.95 3.17 6.61
C GLN A 289 -13.95 4.14 5.41
N LYS A 290 -13.66 5.39 5.66
CA LYS A 290 -13.54 6.44 4.64
C LYS A 290 -12.06 6.76 4.43
N PRO A 291 -11.44 6.22 3.37
CA PRO A 291 -9.99 6.26 3.20
C PRO A 291 -9.51 7.59 2.62
N TYR A 292 -9.90 8.71 3.20
CA TYR A 292 -9.39 10.02 2.78
C TYR A 292 -7.86 10.09 2.89
N PRO A 293 -7.17 10.79 1.98
CA PRO A 293 -5.74 11.03 2.10
C PRO A 293 -5.34 11.54 3.49
N ALA A 294 -4.34 10.92 4.10
CA ALA A 294 -3.90 11.24 5.46
C ALA A 294 -3.03 12.50 5.47
N VAL A 295 -3.68 13.67 5.48
CA VAL A 295 -3.02 14.98 5.37
C VAL A 295 -1.99 15.21 6.47
N ASP A 296 -2.26 14.78 7.71
CA ASP A 296 -1.32 14.95 8.83
C ASP A 296 -0.06 14.09 8.66
N GLY A 297 -0.17 12.91 8.06
CA GLY A 297 0.99 12.12 7.67
C GLY A 297 1.83 12.81 6.59
N ILE A 298 1.19 13.47 5.62
CA ILE A 298 1.89 14.27 4.60
C ILE A 298 2.62 15.46 5.23
N LYS A 299 1.96 16.17 6.17
CA LYS A 299 2.57 17.27 6.92
C LYS A 299 3.77 16.81 7.74
N LEU A 300 3.69 15.62 8.36
CA LEU A 300 4.81 15.04 9.11
C LEU A 300 6.03 14.79 8.20
N VAL A 301 5.82 14.25 7.00
CA VAL A 301 6.90 14.11 6.01
C VAL A 301 7.56 15.46 5.73
N LYS A 302 6.77 16.49 5.50
CA LYS A 302 7.27 17.85 5.28
C LYS A 302 8.01 18.42 6.49
N GLN A 303 7.62 18.04 7.69
CA GLN A 303 8.28 18.50 8.93
C GLN A 303 9.65 17.84 9.08
N LEU A 304 9.75 16.54 8.88
CA LEU A 304 10.95 15.76 9.20
C LEU A 304 12.03 15.79 8.11
N PHE A 305 11.64 15.91 6.84
CA PHE A 305 12.61 15.95 5.74
C PHE A 305 12.88 17.39 5.26
N SER A 306 14.15 17.69 5.00
CA SER A 306 14.62 19.05 4.67
C SER A 306 14.90 19.26 3.18
N TYR A 307 14.36 18.42 2.29
CA TYR A 307 14.58 18.58 0.86
C TYR A 307 13.98 19.89 0.34
N ARG A 308 14.75 20.61 -0.46
CA ARG A 308 14.39 21.95 -0.96
C ARG A 308 13.04 21.96 -1.67
N GLU A 309 12.81 21.06 -2.61
CA GLU A 309 11.57 21.00 -3.40
C GLU A 309 10.37 20.59 -2.52
N LEU A 310 10.59 19.74 -1.53
CA LEU A 310 9.58 19.38 -0.54
C LEU A 310 9.12 20.60 0.28
N LYS A 311 10.05 21.43 0.70
CA LYS A 311 9.72 22.63 1.48
C LYS A 311 8.99 23.71 0.65
N ARG A 312 9.21 23.76 -0.67
CA ARG A 312 8.59 24.74 -1.57
C ARG A 312 7.13 24.40 -1.95
N ARG A 313 6.73 23.14 -1.85
CA ARG A 313 5.38 22.70 -2.22
C ARG A 313 4.48 22.68 -0.99
N ASP A 314 3.23 23.07 -1.13
CA ASP A 314 2.23 22.92 -0.08
C ASP A 314 1.78 21.45 0.05
N ALA A 315 1.16 21.09 1.17
CA ALA A 315 0.76 19.70 1.40
C ALA A 315 -0.30 19.23 0.40
N ASP A 316 -1.17 20.12 -0.05
CA ASP A 316 -2.25 19.86 -1.01
C ASP A 316 -1.73 19.50 -2.41
N TYR A 317 -0.49 19.87 -2.73
CA TYR A 317 0.14 19.37 -3.95
C TYR A 317 0.24 17.83 -4.00
N PHE A 318 0.33 17.17 -2.88
CA PHE A 318 0.61 15.73 -2.81
C PHE A 318 -0.63 14.85 -2.76
N TYR A 319 -1.84 15.41 -2.59
CA TYR A 319 -3.07 14.62 -2.49
C TYR A 319 -4.25 15.22 -3.26
N ASP A 320 -5.25 14.38 -3.53
CA ASP A 320 -6.54 14.76 -4.10
C ASP A 320 -7.65 14.01 -3.36
N ASN A 321 -8.50 14.75 -2.66
CA ASN A 321 -9.62 14.22 -1.89
C ASN A 321 -10.84 13.87 -2.75
N SER A 322 -10.90 14.28 -4.01
CA SER A 322 -12.13 14.24 -4.83
C SER A 322 -12.70 12.85 -4.99
N PHE A 323 -11.87 11.83 -5.18
CA PHE A 323 -12.30 10.44 -5.36
C PHE A 323 -13.07 9.90 -4.16
N VAL A 324 -12.49 10.02 -2.96
CA VAL A 324 -13.15 9.56 -1.75
C VAL A 324 -14.36 10.43 -1.41
N ALA A 325 -14.27 11.75 -1.61
CA ALA A 325 -15.37 12.67 -1.37
C ALA A 325 -16.58 12.39 -2.28
N GLU A 326 -16.38 12.01 -3.52
CA GLU A 326 -17.45 11.62 -4.43
C GLU A 326 -18.16 10.34 -3.94
N LEU A 327 -17.39 9.31 -3.59
CA LEU A 327 -17.93 8.05 -3.06
C LEU A 327 -18.65 8.25 -1.73
N ASP A 328 -18.13 9.10 -0.86
CA ASP A 328 -18.75 9.44 0.41
C ASP A 328 -20.09 10.19 0.22
N LYS A 329 -20.09 11.25 -0.59
CA LYS A 329 -21.30 12.04 -0.90
C LYS A 329 -22.40 11.23 -1.59
N SER A 330 -22.02 10.24 -2.41
CA SER A 330 -22.99 9.36 -3.07
C SER A 330 -23.64 8.35 -2.12
N GLY A 331 -23.16 8.24 -0.88
CA GLY A 331 -23.58 7.22 0.10
C GLY A 331 -23.03 5.81 -0.22
N PHE A 332 -22.15 5.69 -1.21
CA PHE A 332 -21.57 4.40 -1.60
C PHE A 332 -20.84 3.73 -0.44
N ILE A 333 -20.00 4.47 0.28
CA ILE A 333 -19.20 3.92 1.39
C ILE A 333 -20.12 3.36 2.47
N ASP A 334 -21.06 4.14 2.94
CA ASP A 334 -21.98 3.72 4.01
C ASP A 334 -22.81 2.50 3.59
N LYS A 335 -23.26 2.45 2.32
CA LYS A 335 -23.98 1.30 1.78
C LYS A 335 -23.14 0.02 1.76
N VAL A 336 -21.88 0.10 1.30
CA VAL A 336 -20.98 -1.06 1.22
C VAL A 336 -20.70 -1.63 2.61
N TYR A 337 -20.49 -0.79 3.61
CA TYR A 337 -20.28 -1.26 4.99
C TYR A 337 -21.55 -1.75 5.68
N ALA A 338 -22.74 -1.30 5.27
CA ALA A 338 -24.00 -1.82 5.78
C ALA A 338 -24.31 -3.24 5.28
N ASP A 339 -23.92 -3.56 4.04
CA ASP A 339 -24.12 -4.90 3.45
C ASP A 339 -22.91 -5.30 2.55
N PRO A 340 -21.80 -5.75 3.17
CA PRO A 340 -20.60 -6.08 2.44
C PRO A 340 -20.72 -7.26 1.48
N LYS A 341 -21.74 -8.11 1.64
CA LYS A 341 -21.97 -9.32 0.82
C LYS A 341 -22.99 -9.12 -0.30
N ALA A 342 -23.74 -8.03 -0.28
CA ALA A 342 -24.73 -7.73 -1.32
C ALA A 342 -24.16 -7.03 -2.57
N ASN A 343 -22.88 -6.64 -2.50
CA ASN A 343 -22.22 -5.91 -3.58
C ASN A 343 -21.31 -6.79 -4.41
#